data_2ab2743403bfc0ddd95acb23251ea82f
#
_entry.id   2ab2743403bfc0ddd95acb23251ea82f
#
_cell.length_a   1.000
_cell.length_b   1.000
_cell.length_c   1.000
_cell.angle_alpha   90.00
_cell.angle_beta   90.00
_cell.angle_gamma   90.00
#
_symmetry.space_group_name_H-M   'P 1'
#
loop_
_entity.id
_entity.type
_entity.pdbx_description
1 polymer ?
#
loop_
_entity_poly.entity_id
_entity_poly.type
_entity_poly.pdbx_seq_one_letter_code
_entity_poly.pdbx_strand_id
1 'polypeptide(L)'
;MNIFLYYILPFIVVLGILIFFHELGHFLVAKYFGVKVLKFSLGFGSKLVGRQIGETEYLISVIPLGGYVKMLGEGENEDAEPLSPEEEEKSFTSKHTLKRIAIVAAGPFFNLFLALFTFCLFYMIAGIQIGVPEIGQITANSPAQEAGFLEGDVIIAIEGKSIGAWSEIKDAVQYSSGIPLEITVKRGGSLLTLTVIPEESVGKNIFGEDVKTGLIGIVASGRLQAVALSPLGAAKEGFWKTWEVIKLTCLTVIKLFQRVVPIKTLGGPILISQMTGQLAQENLLYLIPFMAVISINLGILNLLPVPILDGGLIIFLLIELVIGKPLSIKQQEIAQKIGLFLLVTLMAVVIFNDVTRLLE
;
A
#
# COMPACT_ATOMS: atom_id res chain seq x y z
N MET A 1 19.50 -6.86 -23.70
CA MET A 1 19.33 -6.56 -22.24
C MET A 1 18.84 -7.83 -21.53
N ASN A 2 19.46 -8.24 -20.44
CA ASN A 2 19.09 -9.49 -19.74
C ASN A 2 17.83 -9.24 -18.89
N ILE A 3 16.65 -9.61 -19.44
CA ILE A 3 15.34 -9.42 -18.77
C ILE A 3 15.33 -10.02 -17.37
N PHE A 4 15.97 -11.17 -17.18
CA PHE A 4 16.03 -11.81 -15.88
C PHE A 4 16.72 -10.91 -14.83
N LEU A 5 17.89 -10.37 -15.15
CA LEU A 5 18.69 -9.59 -14.22
C LEU A 5 18.06 -8.24 -13.87
N TYR A 6 17.43 -7.59 -14.84
CA TYR A 6 16.96 -6.22 -14.69
C TYR A 6 15.50 -6.10 -14.22
N TYR A 7 14.66 -7.13 -14.46
CA TYR A 7 13.24 -7.07 -14.12
C TYR A 7 12.82 -8.19 -13.16
N ILE A 8 13.20 -9.44 -13.45
CA ILE A 8 12.71 -10.57 -12.66
C ILE A 8 13.43 -10.66 -11.32
N LEU A 9 14.73 -10.49 -11.28
CA LEU A 9 15.50 -10.60 -10.03
C LEU A 9 15.13 -9.51 -9.00
N PRO A 10 15.06 -8.21 -9.34
CA PRO A 10 14.58 -7.19 -8.40
C PRO A 10 13.15 -7.45 -7.90
N PHE A 11 12.26 -7.91 -8.78
CA PHE A 11 10.89 -8.28 -8.42
C PHE A 11 10.86 -9.43 -7.41
N ILE A 12 11.63 -10.50 -7.64
CA ILE A 12 11.73 -11.63 -6.71
C ILE A 12 12.26 -11.18 -5.34
N VAL A 13 13.26 -10.29 -5.31
CA VAL A 13 13.83 -9.78 -4.07
C VAL A 13 12.79 -8.95 -3.30
N VAL A 14 12.14 -8.00 -3.98
CA VAL A 14 11.09 -7.18 -3.35
C VAL A 14 9.95 -8.05 -2.83
N LEU A 15 9.41 -8.94 -3.67
CA LEU A 15 8.32 -9.83 -3.30
C LEU A 15 8.72 -10.76 -2.14
N GLY A 16 9.95 -11.31 -2.19
CA GLY A 16 10.49 -12.17 -1.14
C GLY A 16 10.56 -11.46 0.22
N ILE A 17 10.99 -10.19 0.25
CA ILE A 17 11.00 -9.37 1.46
C ILE A 17 9.56 -9.17 2.01
N LEU A 18 8.62 -8.83 1.13
CA LEU A 18 7.22 -8.59 1.52
C LEU A 18 6.57 -9.83 2.11
N ILE A 19 6.77 -10.98 1.47
CA ILE A 19 6.26 -12.27 1.92
C ILE A 19 6.93 -12.68 3.23
N PHE A 20 8.26 -12.51 3.32
CA PHE A 20 8.98 -12.83 4.56
C PHE A 20 8.40 -12.07 5.76
N PHE A 21 8.17 -10.77 5.63
CA PHE A 21 7.61 -9.98 6.73
C PHE A 21 6.17 -10.36 7.05
N HIS A 22 5.38 -10.70 6.04
CA HIS A 22 4.03 -11.21 6.23
C HIS A 22 4.02 -12.50 7.06
N GLU A 23 4.76 -13.50 6.61
CA GLU A 23 4.86 -14.80 7.30
C GLU A 23 5.52 -14.66 8.69
N LEU A 24 6.48 -13.74 8.82
CA LEU A 24 7.12 -13.44 10.09
C LEU A 24 6.11 -12.93 11.13
N GLY A 25 5.11 -12.16 10.69
CA GLY A 25 4.02 -11.70 11.55
C GLY A 25 3.27 -12.87 12.17
N HIS A 26 2.76 -13.79 11.36
CA HIS A 26 2.10 -15.00 11.82
C HIS A 26 2.98 -15.81 12.75
N PHE A 27 4.22 -16.04 12.33
CA PHE A 27 5.19 -16.84 13.09
C PHE A 27 5.46 -16.27 14.48
N LEU A 28 5.79 -14.99 14.59
CA LEU A 28 6.15 -14.36 15.86
C LEU A 28 4.97 -14.36 16.85
N VAL A 29 3.76 -14.04 16.37
CA VAL A 29 2.58 -13.97 17.21
C VAL A 29 2.09 -15.38 17.59
N ALA A 30 2.22 -16.38 16.69
CA ALA A 30 1.96 -17.78 17.02
C ALA A 30 2.91 -18.28 18.14
N LYS A 31 4.21 -18.02 18.01
CA LYS A 31 5.21 -18.35 19.04
C LYS A 31 4.94 -17.63 20.36
N TYR A 32 4.55 -16.35 20.32
CA TYR A 32 4.21 -15.57 21.51
C TYR A 32 3.04 -16.17 22.29
N PHE A 33 2.02 -16.72 21.59
CA PHE A 33 0.90 -17.41 22.23
C PHE A 33 1.14 -18.89 22.49
N GLY A 34 2.37 -19.38 22.35
CA GLY A 34 2.73 -20.77 22.62
C GLY A 34 2.13 -21.77 21.64
N VAL A 35 1.96 -21.37 20.37
CA VAL A 35 1.59 -22.28 19.28
C VAL A 35 2.85 -22.92 18.70
N LYS A 36 2.86 -24.25 18.53
CA LYS A 36 3.95 -24.98 17.88
C LYS A 36 3.90 -24.72 16.39
N VAL A 37 4.92 -24.04 15.87
CA VAL A 37 5.09 -23.83 14.43
C VAL A 37 5.95 -24.95 13.88
N LEU A 38 5.37 -25.73 12.96
CA LEU A 38 6.01 -26.89 12.34
C LEU A 38 6.95 -26.47 11.21
N LYS A 39 6.49 -25.54 10.34
CA LYS A 39 7.26 -25.07 9.19
C LYS A 39 7.12 -23.57 9.02
N PHE A 40 8.23 -22.92 8.66
CA PHE A 40 8.29 -21.55 8.19
C PHE A 40 8.96 -21.59 6.81
N SER A 41 8.20 -21.32 5.75
CA SER A 41 8.69 -21.42 4.37
C SER A 41 8.63 -20.10 3.62
N LEU A 42 9.74 -19.77 2.96
CA LEU A 42 9.75 -18.80 1.87
C LEU A 42 9.60 -19.54 0.55
N GLY A 43 8.49 -19.28 -0.14
CA GLY A 43 8.11 -19.98 -1.36
C GLY A 43 7.20 -21.18 -1.13
N PHE A 44 6.65 -21.69 -2.23
CA PHE A 44 5.83 -22.89 -2.30
C PHE A 44 6.53 -24.03 -3.02
N GLY A 45 5.99 -25.26 -2.87
CA GLY A 45 6.45 -26.44 -3.56
C GLY A 45 7.56 -27.19 -2.84
N SER A 46 8.42 -27.86 -3.61
CA SER A 46 9.46 -28.71 -3.05
C SER A 46 10.55 -27.90 -2.34
N LYS A 47 11.05 -28.45 -1.24
CA LYS A 47 12.14 -27.87 -0.46
C LYS A 47 13.43 -27.80 -1.28
N LEU A 48 14.02 -26.64 -1.43
CA LEU A 48 15.37 -26.43 -1.97
C LEU A 48 16.42 -26.56 -0.87
N VAL A 49 16.25 -25.76 0.18
CA VAL A 49 17.14 -25.72 1.35
C VAL A 49 16.28 -25.57 2.59
N GLY A 50 16.68 -26.22 3.68
CA GLY A 50 15.99 -26.02 4.96
C GLY A 50 16.78 -26.61 6.11
N ARG A 51 16.51 -26.05 7.29
CA ARG A 51 17.15 -26.46 8.56
C ARG A 51 16.13 -26.52 9.66
N GLN A 52 16.17 -27.60 10.44
CA GLN A 52 15.40 -27.72 11.69
C GLN A 52 16.10 -26.92 12.79
N ILE A 53 15.38 -26.01 13.42
CA ILE A 53 15.84 -25.26 14.59
C ILE A 53 14.75 -25.35 15.66
N GLY A 54 15.00 -26.09 16.73
CA GLY A 54 13.98 -26.40 17.74
C GLY A 54 12.81 -27.17 17.14
N GLU A 55 11.59 -26.70 17.37
CA GLU A 55 10.35 -27.32 16.88
C GLU A 55 9.98 -26.93 15.46
N THR A 56 10.70 -25.97 14.85
CA THR A 56 10.35 -25.39 13.53
C THR A 56 11.36 -25.76 12.47
N GLU A 57 10.87 -26.23 11.32
CA GLU A 57 11.67 -26.38 10.11
C GLU A 57 11.58 -25.11 9.27
N TYR A 58 12.72 -24.43 9.07
CA TYR A 58 12.86 -23.25 8.22
C TYR A 58 13.24 -23.68 6.82
N LEU A 59 12.47 -23.26 5.80
CA LEU A 59 12.59 -23.71 4.42
C LEU A 59 12.72 -22.53 3.44
N ILE A 60 13.45 -22.80 2.35
CA ILE A 60 13.33 -22.05 1.09
C ILE A 60 12.82 -23.05 0.05
N SER A 61 11.73 -22.71 -0.63
CA SER A 61 11.06 -23.57 -1.60
C SER A 61 11.26 -23.10 -3.04
N VAL A 62 10.98 -23.97 -4.02
CA VAL A 62 11.31 -23.77 -5.45
C VAL A 62 10.59 -22.57 -6.06
N ILE A 63 9.34 -22.31 -5.68
CA ILE A 63 8.50 -21.27 -6.27
C ILE A 63 8.54 -20.02 -5.35
N PRO A 64 9.29 -18.94 -5.70
CA PRO A 64 9.45 -17.79 -4.82
C PRO A 64 8.25 -16.80 -4.85
N LEU A 65 7.05 -17.31 -5.15
CA LEU A 65 5.82 -16.53 -5.28
C LEU A 65 4.89 -16.79 -4.10
N GLY A 66 5.36 -16.56 -2.87
CA GLY A 66 4.57 -16.78 -1.67
C GLY A 66 5.42 -17.31 -0.51
N GLY A 67 4.76 -17.71 0.55
CA GLY A 67 5.31 -18.35 1.72
C GLY A 67 4.20 -19.01 2.53
N TYR A 68 4.55 -19.69 3.60
CA TYR A 68 3.58 -20.18 4.56
C TYR A 68 4.20 -20.47 5.92
N VAL A 69 3.39 -20.30 6.95
CA VAL A 69 3.65 -20.76 8.31
C VAL A 69 2.70 -21.91 8.60
N LYS A 70 3.21 -23.13 8.75
CA LYS A 70 2.37 -24.28 9.15
C LYS A 70 2.37 -24.40 10.67
N MET A 71 1.23 -24.18 11.27
CA MET A 71 1.02 -24.35 12.71
C MET A 71 0.44 -25.72 13.01
N LEU A 72 0.71 -26.25 14.20
CA LEU A 72 0.12 -27.50 14.66
C LEU A 72 -1.39 -27.33 14.84
N GLY A 73 -2.18 -28.26 14.33
CA GLY A 73 -3.64 -28.24 14.39
C GLY A 73 -4.30 -27.29 13.37
N GLU A 74 -3.55 -26.69 12.45
CA GLU A 74 -4.11 -25.85 11.40
C GLU A 74 -4.35 -26.67 10.13
N GLY A 75 -5.60 -26.71 9.65
CA GLY A 75 -5.98 -27.39 8.41
C GLY A 75 -5.86 -28.92 8.49
N GLU A 76 -5.95 -29.51 9.69
CA GLU A 76 -5.98 -30.96 9.86
C GLU A 76 -7.34 -31.51 9.38
N ASN A 77 -7.28 -32.60 8.61
CA ASN A 77 -8.47 -33.32 8.14
C ASN A 77 -9.08 -34.14 9.29
N GLU A 78 -10.35 -34.54 9.14
CA GLU A 78 -11.07 -35.41 10.10
C GLU A 78 -10.34 -36.75 10.36
N ASP A 79 -9.48 -37.18 9.42
CA ASP A 79 -8.70 -38.42 9.51
C ASP A 79 -7.31 -38.23 10.14
N ALA A 80 -6.97 -37.06 10.68
CA ALA A 80 -5.68 -36.82 11.32
C ALA A 80 -5.57 -37.62 12.63
N GLU A 81 -4.38 -38.17 12.92
CA GLU A 81 -4.14 -38.84 14.19
C GLU A 81 -4.39 -37.87 15.37
N PRO A 82 -5.02 -38.36 16.47
CA PRO A 82 -5.25 -37.53 17.64
C PRO A 82 -3.93 -36.98 18.20
N LEU A 83 -3.91 -35.69 18.48
CA LEU A 83 -2.76 -35.04 19.09
C LEU A 83 -2.56 -35.55 20.52
N SER A 84 -1.32 -35.66 20.98
CA SER A 84 -1.04 -35.91 22.39
C SER A 84 -1.52 -34.72 23.25
N PRO A 85 -1.82 -34.89 24.57
CA PRO A 85 -2.29 -33.78 25.42
C PRO A 85 -1.33 -32.58 25.44
N GLU A 86 -0.02 -32.80 25.35
CA GLU A 86 0.99 -31.74 25.24
C GLU A 86 0.94 -31.02 23.91
N GLU A 87 0.67 -31.73 22.83
CA GLU A 87 0.54 -31.16 21.47
C GLU A 87 -0.78 -30.40 21.30
N GLU A 88 -1.85 -30.94 21.92
CA GLU A 88 -3.14 -30.25 21.90
C GLU A 88 -3.04 -28.87 22.56
N GLU A 89 -2.35 -28.76 23.72
CA GLU A 89 -2.11 -27.47 24.37
C GLU A 89 -1.35 -26.49 23.46
N LYS A 90 -0.44 -26.98 22.62
CA LYS A 90 0.35 -26.17 21.66
C LYS A 90 -0.32 -26.01 20.28
N SER A 91 -1.49 -26.58 20.07
CA SER A 91 -2.24 -26.52 18.80
C SER A 91 -2.84 -25.13 18.59
N PHE A 92 -2.88 -24.66 17.35
CA PHE A 92 -3.57 -23.43 16.94
C PHE A 92 -5.06 -23.49 17.26
N THR A 93 -5.72 -24.63 17.02
CA THR A 93 -7.15 -24.81 17.22
C THR A 93 -7.55 -24.83 18.70
N SER A 94 -6.66 -25.22 19.61
CA SER A 94 -6.91 -25.21 21.06
C SER A 94 -6.82 -23.82 21.68
N LYS A 95 -6.24 -22.85 20.97
CA LYS A 95 -6.13 -21.47 21.50
C LYS A 95 -7.47 -20.75 21.45
N HIS A 96 -7.68 -19.89 22.44
CA HIS A 96 -8.86 -19.03 22.48
C HIS A 96 -9.00 -18.23 21.16
N THR A 97 -10.22 -18.10 20.63
CA THR A 97 -10.51 -17.52 19.30
C THR A 97 -9.86 -16.15 19.09
N LEU A 98 -9.80 -15.28 20.10
CA LEU A 98 -9.13 -13.98 20.01
C LEU A 98 -7.61 -14.10 19.77
N LYS A 99 -6.94 -15.11 20.37
CA LYS A 99 -5.52 -15.36 20.12
C LYS A 99 -5.31 -15.83 18.68
N ARG A 100 -6.21 -16.67 18.16
CA ARG A 100 -6.18 -17.12 16.76
C ARG A 100 -6.39 -15.96 15.81
N ILE A 101 -7.35 -15.06 16.07
CA ILE A 101 -7.54 -13.82 15.30
C ILE A 101 -6.27 -12.97 15.30
N ALA A 102 -5.63 -12.79 16.45
CA ALA A 102 -4.40 -12.02 16.56
C ALA A 102 -3.24 -12.64 15.75
N ILE A 103 -3.11 -13.97 15.74
CA ILE A 103 -2.11 -14.69 14.95
C ILE A 103 -2.35 -14.45 13.45
N VAL A 104 -3.60 -14.63 13.00
CA VAL A 104 -3.95 -14.48 11.58
C VAL A 104 -3.83 -13.02 11.13
N ALA A 105 -4.26 -12.07 11.95
CA ALA A 105 -4.14 -10.64 11.62
C ALA A 105 -2.68 -10.15 11.60
N ALA A 106 -1.77 -10.85 12.29
CA ALA A 106 -0.37 -10.42 12.41
C ALA A 106 0.36 -10.33 11.06
N GLY A 107 0.10 -11.22 10.11
CA GLY A 107 0.69 -11.16 8.77
C GLY A 107 0.41 -9.82 8.06
N PRO A 108 -0.86 -9.47 7.81
CA PRO A 108 -1.23 -8.19 7.24
C PRO A 108 -0.70 -6.98 8.04
N PHE A 109 -0.76 -7.02 9.37
CA PHE A 109 -0.25 -5.94 10.20
C PHE A 109 1.27 -5.77 10.09
N PHE A 110 2.04 -6.85 9.95
CA PHE A 110 3.48 -6.77 9.73
C PHE A 110 3.82 -6.14 8.38
N ASN A 111 3.00 -6.35 7.35
CA ASN A 111 3.16 -5.65 6.08
C ASN A 111 2.89 -4.14 6.23
N LEU A 112 1.88 -3.73 6.99
CA LEU A 112 1.64 -2.31 7.28
C LEU A 112 2.77 -1.70 8.10
N PHE A 113 3.30 -2.44 9.08
CA PHE A 113 4.45 -2.04 9.87
C PHE A 113 5.72 -1.91 9.02
N LEU A 114 5.98 -2.87 8.13
CA LEU A 114 7.09 -2.79 7.18
C LEU A 114 7.00 -1.53 6.31
N ALA A 115 5.81 -1.22 5.81
CA ALA A 115 5.60 -0.02 5.00
C ALA A 115 5.90 1.27 5.78
N LEU A 116 5.40 1.36 7.01
CA LEU A 116 5.69 2.48 7.91
C LEU A 116 7.19 2.63 8.13
N PHE A 117 7.86 1.54 8.52
CA PHE A 117 9.32 1.53 8.74
C PHE A 117 10.08 1.97 7.49
N THR A 118 9.67 1.45 6.34
CA THR A 118 10.29 1.71 5.05
C THR A 118 10.14 3.17 4.61
N PHE A 119 8.95 3.77 4.77
CA PHE A 119 8.75 5.20 4.51
C PHE A 119 9.54 6.08 5.49
N CYS A 120 9.56 5.76 6.79
CA CYS A 120 10.37 6.50 7.75
C CYS A 120 11.85 6.47 7.38
N LEU A 121 12.38 5.29 7.02
CA LEU A 121 13.75 5.12 6.58
C LEU A 121 14.05 5.91 5.30
N PHE A 122 13.15 5.85 4.32
CA PHE A 122 13.29 6.60 3.07
C PHE A 122 13.39 8.10 3.33
N TYR A 123 12.46 8.68 4.11
CA TYR A 123 12.45 10.10 4.41
C TYR A 123 13.65 10.53 5.28
N MET A 124 14.18 9.64 6.09
CA MET A 124 15.39 9.90 6.88
C MET A 124 16.64 9.98 5.99
N ILE A 125 16.70 9.18 4.90
CA ILE A 125 17.84 9.12 3.99
C ILE A 125 17.73 10.19 2.90
N ALA A 126 16.55 10.25 2.24
CA ALA A 126 16.34 11.08 1.06
C ALA A 126 15.76 12.47 1.37
N GLY A 127 15.21 12.66 2.58
CA GLY A 127 14.41 13.85 2.88
C GLY A 127 13.09 13.86 2.11
N ILE A 128 12.46 15.02 2.01
CA ILE A 128 11.25 15.23 1.20
C ILE A 128 11.55 16.15 0.03
N GLN A 129 11.00 15.85 -1.12
CA GLN A 129 11.03 16.76 -2.27
C GLN A 129 9.72 17.55 -2.31
N ILE A 130 9.81 18.85 -2.15
CA ILE A 130 8.67 19.77 -2.22
C ILE A 130 8.73 20.56 -3.53
N GLY A 131 7.56 20.69 -4.19
CA GLY A 131 7.42 21.61 -5.30
C GLY A 131 7.54 23.05 -4.81
N VAL A 132 8.50 23.81 -5.34
CA VAL A 132 8.65 25.23 -5.01
C VAL A 132 7.36 25.96 -5.37
N PRO A 133 6.81 26.83 -4.51
CA PRO A 133 5.58 27.58 -4.78
C PRO A 133 5.80 28.73 -5.77
N GLU A 134 6.46 28.45 -6.91
CA GLU A 134 6.80 29.38 -7.98
C GLU A 134 5.91 29.16 -9.19
N ILE A 135 5.36 30.22 -9.72
CA ILE A 135 4.50 30.22 -10.92
C ILE A 135 5.39 30.03 -12.15
N GLY A 136 5.20 28.94 -12.88
CA GLY A 136 5.90 28.68 -14.15
C GLY A 136 5.15 29.17 -15.36
N GLN A 137 3.79 29.13 -15.31
CA GLN A 137 2.96 29.60 -16.42
C GLN A 137 1.62 30.10 -15.91
N ILE A 138 1.05 31.08 -16.62
CA ILE A 138 -0.30 31.61 -16.35
C ILE A 138 -1.19 31.30 -17.55
N THR A 139 -2.36 30.77 -17.25
CA THR A 139 -3.38 30.48 -18.28
C THR A 139 -3.97 31.80 -18.77
N ALA A 140 -4.09 31.95 -20.09
CA ALA A 140 -4.70 33.14 -20.68
C ALA A 140 -6.18 33.27 -20.29
N ASN A 141 -6.65 34.50 -20.05
CA ASN A 141 -8.00 34.84 -19.63
C ASN A 141 -8.39 34.14 -18.32
N SER A 142 -7.45 33.96 -17.40
CA SER A 142 -7.68 33.36 -16.09
C SER A 142 -7.74 34.41 -14.97
N PRO A 143 -8.35 34.09 -13.83
CA PRO A 143 -8.37 34.97 -12.65
C PRO A 143 -6.98 35.46 -12.22
N ALA A 144 -5.95 34.59 -12.33
CA ALA A 144 -4.59 34.96 -12.01
C ALA A 144 -4.02 36.03 -12.96
N GLN A 145 -4.33 35.95 -14.26
CA GLN A 145 -3.90 36.96 -15.22
C GLN A 145 -4.57 38.31 -14.94
N GLU A 146 -5.86 38.30 -14.65
CA GLU A 146 -6.62 39.52 -14.32
C GLU A 146 -6.14 40.16 -13.02
N ALA A 147 -5.77 39.33 -12.02
CA ALA A 147 -5.23 39.81 -10.75
C ALA A 147 -3.78 40.30 -10.86
N GLY A 148 -3.11 40.16 -12.01
CA GLY A 148 -1.76 40.67 -12.28
C GLY A 148 -0.63 39.80 -11.77
N PHE A 149 -0.85 38.47 -11.61
CA PHE A 149 0.25 37.51 -11.39
C PHE A 149 1.16 37.45 -12.61
N LEU A 150 2.43 37.14 -12.39
CA LEU A 150 3.43 36.97 -13.44
C LEU A 150 4.19 35.64 -13.29
N GLU A 151 4.71 35.14 -14.39
CA GLU A 151 5.64 34.00 -14.37
C GLU A 151 6.89 34.37 -13.53
N GLY A 152 7.36 33.44 -12.71
CA GLY A 152 8.46 33.64 -11.78
C GLY A 152 8.03 34.22 -10.40
N ASP A 153 6.76 34.56 -10.21
CA ASP A 153 6.26 34.93 -8.86
C ASP A 153 6.36 33.74 -7.92
N VAL A 154 6.91 33.96 -6.72
CA VAL A 154 6.94 32.94 -5.68
C VAL A 154 5.88 33.27 -4.66
N ILE A 155 4.89 32.40 -4.51
CA ILE A 155 3.80 32.54 -3.52
C ILE A 155 4.35 32.26 -2.13
N ILE A 156 4.23 33.24 -1.23
CA ILE A 156 4.78 33.16 0.13
C ILE A 156 3.69 32.95 1.17
N ALA A 157 2.52 33.54 0.96
CA ALA A 157 1.39 33.43 1.88
C ALA A 157 0.06 33.49 1.13
N ILE A 158 -0.97 32.84 1.67
CA ILE A 158 -2.37 32.93 1.26
C ILE A 158 -3.19 33.19 2.54
N GLU A 159 -4.01 34.24 2.54
CA GLU A 159 -4.77 34.67 3.71
C GLU A 159 -3.89 34.81 4.98
N GLY A 160 -2.69 35.36 4.81
CA GLY A 160 -1.70 35.53 5.89
C GLY A 160 -1.03 34.21 6.36
N LYS A 161 -1.46 33.05 5.87
CA LYS A 161 -0.83 31.75 6.18
C LYS A 161 0.36 31.53 5.25
N SER A 162 1.55 31.29 5.83
CA SER A 162 2.76 31.00 5.07
C SER A 162 2.62 29.74 4.20
N ILE A 163 3.10 29.80 2.98
CA ILE A 163 3.11 28.72 1.99
C ILE A 163 4.54 28.29 1.76
N GLY A 164 4.82 27.01 2.01
CA GLY A 164 6.12 26.39 1.81
C GLY A 164 6.20 25.47 0.60
N ALA A 165 5.08 24.97 0.11
CA ALA A 165 5.00 24.02 -1.00
C ALA A 165 3.87 24.34 -1.98
N TRP A 166 4.05 23.97 -3.24
CA TRP A 166 3.02 24.14 -4.27
C TRP A 166 1.70 23.44 -3.95
N SER A 167 1.74 22.28 -3.31
CA SER A 167 0.53 21.55 -2.90
C SER A 167 -0.38 22.35 -1.97
N GLU A 168 0.19 23.18 -1.08
CA GLU A 168 -0.57 24.01 -0.16
C GLU A 168 -1.38 25.10 -0.87
N ILE A 169 -0.89 25.57 -2.03
CA ILE A 169 -1.63 26.52 -2.89
C ILE A 169 -2.89 25.85 -3.43
N LYS A 170 -2.74 24.63 -3.96
CA LYS A 170 -3.87 23.85 -4.47
C LYS A 170 -4.93 23.64 -3.38
N ASP A 171 -4.50 23.27 -2.17
CA ASP A 171 -5.40 23.02 -1.05
C ASP A 171 -6.14 24.29 -0.61
N ALA A 172 -5.50 25.45 -0.64
CA ALA A 172 -6.13 26.70 -0.31
C ALA A 172 -7.14 27.17 -1.38
N VAL A 173 -6.82 27.00 -2.66
CA VAL A 173 -7.61 27.51 -3.78
C VAL A 173 -8.82 26.62 -4.10
N GLN A 174 -8.67 25.28 -4.03
CA GLN A 174 -9.69 24.34 -4.49
C GLN A 174 -11.03 24.46 -3.77
N TYR A 175 -11.04 24.90 -2.52
CA TYR A 175 -12.27 25.05 -1.71
C TYR A 175 -12.77 26.49 -1.63
N SER A 176 -12.14 27.45 -2.33
CA SER A 176 -12.43 28.87 -2.23
C SER A 176 -13.07 29.46 -3.50
N SER A 177 -13.81 28.62 -4.25
CA SER A 177 -14.50 29.09 -5.47
C SER A 177 -15.45 30.24 -5.16
N GLY A 178 -15.31 31.36 -5.89
CA GLY A 178 -16.09 32.59 -5.73
C GLY A 178 -15.74 33.42 -4.50
N ILE A 179 -14.76 33.03 -3.69
CA ILE A 179 -14.31 33.75 -2.50
C ILE A 179 -13.00 34.48 -2.82
N PRO A 180 -12.91 35.79 -2.62
CA PRO A 180 -11.65 36.53 -2.81
C PRO A 180 -10.56 35.99 -1.89
N LEU A 181 -9.36 35.71 -2.43
CA LEU A 181 -8.20 35.28 -1.69
C LEU A 181 -7.08 36.31 -1.81
N GLU A 182 -6.53 36.73 -0.67
CA GLU A 182 -5.33 37.55 -0.60
C GLU A 182 -4.07 36.67 -0.71
N ILE A 183 -3.32 36.83 -1.79
CA ILE A 183 -2.10 36.06 -2.04
C ILE A 183 -0.89 36.99 -2.05
N THR A 184 0.05 36.75 -1.13
CA THR A 184 1.31 37.48 -1.11
C THR A 184 2.34 36.74 -1.93
N VAL A 185 2.91 37.42 -2.91
CA VAL A 185 3.96 36.92 -3.78
C VAL A 185 5.25 37.70 -3.61
N LYS A 186 6.39 37.05 -3.86
CA LYS A 186 7.69 37.66 -3.98
C LYS A 186 8.04 37.79 -5.46
N ARG A 187 8.17 39.04 -5.94
CA ARG A 187 8.51 39.40 -7.33
C ARG A 187 9.75 40.26 -7.35
N GLY A 188 10.83 39.83 -7.98
CA GLY A 188 12.06 40.63 -8.08
C GLY A 188 12.64 41.11 -6.74
N GLY A 189 12.40 40.39 -5.66
CA GLY A 189 12.83 40.76 -4.31
C GLY A 189 11.81 41.55 -3.48
N SER A 190 10.79 42.12 -4.09
CA SER A 190 9.71 42.87 -3.42
C SER A 190 8.52 41.96 -3.07
N LEU A 191 7.83 42.27 -1.99
CA LEU A 191 6.56 41.60 -1.61
C LEU A 191 5.38 42.37 -2.20
N LEU A 192 4.49 41.66 -2.84
CA LEU A 192 3.26 42.21 -3.42
C LEU A 192 2.10 41.37 -2.95
N THR A 193 1.01 41.98 -2.52
CA THR A 193 -0.25 41.30 -2.18
C THR A 193 -1.22 41.51 -3.33
N LEU A 194 -1.72 40.43 -3.88
CA LEU A 194 -2.67 40.42 -5.00
C LEU A 194 -3.95 39.73 -4.51
N THR A 195 -5.10 40.25 -4.93
CA THR A 195 -6.40 39.61 -4.65
C THR A 195 -6.89 38.90 -5.87
N VAL A 196 -7.23 37.62 -5.74
CA VAL A 196 -7.77 36.78 -6.81
C VAL A 196 -9.04 36.09 -6.36
N ILE A 197 -10.01 35.97 -7.25
CA ILE A 197 -11.24 35.23 -7.01
C ILE A 197 -11.18 33.93 -7.85
N PRO A 198 -11.04 32.73 -7.19
CA PRO A 198 -11.02 31.48 -7.92
C PRO A 198 -12.35 31.23 -8.62
N GLU A 199 -12.31 30.85 -9.90
CA GLU A 199 -13.49 30.43 -10.66
C GLU A 199 -13.86 29.00 -10.36
N GLU A 200 -15.18 28.71 -10.36
CA GLU A 200 -15.66 27.33 -10.27
C GLU A 200 -15.33 26.58 -11.58
N SER A 201 -14.62 25.48 -11.46
CA SER A 201 -14.30 24.60 -12.55
C SER A 201 -14.64 23.15 -12.19
N VAL A 202 -14.92 22.36 -13.20
CA VAL A 202 -15.10 20.91 -13.03
C VAL A 202 -13.80 20.22 -13.38
N GLY A 203 -13.10 19.76 -12.36
CA GLY A 203 -11.90 18.93 -12.50
C GLY A 203 -12.22 17.45 -12.29
N LYS A 204 -11.27 16.60 -12.62
CA LYS A 204 -11.36 15.17 -12.30
C LYS A 204 -10.49 14.84 -11.09
N ASN A 205 -11.06 14.09 -10.14
CA ASN A 205 -10.27 13.52 -9.06
C ASN A 205 -9.40 12.36 -9.56
N ILE A 206 -8.59 11.77 -8.68
CA ILE A 206 -7.70 10.65 -9.00
C ILE A 206 -8.43 9.39 -9.52
N PHE A 207 -9.76 9.30 -9.32
CA PHE A 207 -10.61 8.20 -9.78
C PHE A 207 -11.35 8.53 -11.08
N GLY A 208 -11.15 9.73 -11.65
CA GLY A 208 -11.81 10.19 -12.86
C GLY A 208 -13.23 10.74 -12.66
N GLU A 209 -13.68 10.92 -11.41
CA GLU A 209 -14.97 11.50 -11.07
C GLU A 209 -14.89 13.04 -11.17
N ASP A 210 -15.96 13.65 -11.67
CA ASP A 210 -16.06 15.09 -11.76
C ASP A 210 -16.22 15.72 -10.36
N VAL A 211 -15.34 16.65 -10.03
CA VAL A 211 -15.34 17.37 -8.76
C VAL A 211 -15.30 18.85 -9.04
N LYS A 212 -16.20 19.60 -8.39
CA LYS A 212 -16.14 21.07 -8.41
C LYS A 212 -14.93 21.53 -7.62
N THR A 213 -14.12 22.38 -8.21
CA THR A 213 -12.89 22.91 -7.62
C THR A 213 -12.72 24.37 -8.04
N GLY A 214 -12.16 25.18 -7.14
CA GLY A 214 -11.71 26.52 -7.50
C GLY A 214 -10.43 26.46 -8.30
N LEU A 215 -10.32 27.26 -9.35
CA LEU A 215 -9.11 27.45 -10.13
C LEU A 215 -8.80 28.93 -10.28
N ILE A 216 -7.50 29.27 -10.23
CA ILE A 216 -7.02 30.65 -10.52
C ILE A 216 -6.22 30.70 -11.81
N GLY A 217 -5.88 29.57 -12.42
CA GLY A 217 -5.20 29.50 -13.72
C GLY A 217 -3.69 29.68 -13.65
N ILE A 218 -3.03 29.17 -12.61
CA ILE A 218 -1.57 29.11 -12.51
C ILE A 218 -1.07 27.67 -12.63
N VAL A 219 0.12 27.51 -13.23
CA VAL A 219 0.83 26.24 -13.36
C VAL A 219 2.16 26.33 -12.62
N ALA A 220 2.56 25.27 -11.92
CA ALA A 220 3.83 25.23 -11.21
C ALA A 220 5.03 25.34 -12.18
N SER A 221 6.12 25.96 -11.73
CA SER A 221 7.40 25.95 -12.46
C SER A 221 8.02 24.55 -12.62
N GLY A 222 7.53 23.57 -11.86
CA GLY A 222 8.09 22.22 -11.84
C GLY A 222 9.41 22.09 -11.07
N ARG A 223 9.92 23.17 -10.47
CA ARG A 223 11.13 23.14 -9.66
C ARG A 223 10.87 22.38 -8.38
N LEU A 224 11.74 21.42 -8.07
CA LEU A 224 11.71 20.65 -6.84
C LEU A 224 12.85 21.10 -5.94
N GLN A 225 12.58 21.20 -4.64
CA GLN A 225 13.57 21.46 -3.61
C GLN A 225 13.61 20.27 -2.66
N ALA A 226 14.79 19.70 -2.49
CA ALA A 226 15.02 18.67 -1.48
C ALA A 226 15.18 19.33 -0.10
N VAL A 227 14.40 18.89 0.86
CA VAL A 227 14.46 19.35 2.26
C VAL A 227 14.82 18.15 3.13
N ALA A 228 15.98 18.25 3.80
CA ALA A 228 16.39 17.24 4.77
C ALA A 228 15.49 17.30 6.00
N LEU A 229 15.09 16.15 6.50
CA LEU A 229 14.23 16.03 7.67
C LEU A 229 15.04 15.59 8.90
N SER A 230 14.66 16.09 10.07
CA SER A 230 15.11 15.51 11.32
C SER A 230 14.54 14.09 11.48
N PRO A 231 15.13 13.21 12.31
CA PRO A 231 14.60 11.86 12.53
C PRO A 231 13.12 11.84 12.94
N LEU A 232 12.72 12.78 13.79
CA LEU A 232 11.31 12.94 14.18
C LEU A 232 10.42 13.44 13.03
N GLY A 233 10.95 14.37 12.22
CA GLY A 233 10.29 14.84 10.99
C GLY A 233 10.10 13.71 9.99
N ALA A 234 11.12 12.89 9.75
CA ALA A 234 11.04 11.72 8.88
C ALA A 234 10.02 10.68 9.39
N ALA A 235 9.98 10.43 10.69
CA ALA A 235 8.99 9.53 11.29
C ALA A 235 7.56 10.08 11.11
N LYS A 236 7.35 11.39 11.30
CA LYS A 236 6.06 12.05 11.11
C LYS A 236 5.61 11.94 9.63
N GLU A 237 6.49 12.28 8.68
CA GLU A 237 6.17 12.19 7.25
C GLU A 237 5.95 10.74 6.80
N GLY A 238 6.76 9.80 7.30
CA GLY A 238 6.57 8.35 7.05
C GLY A 238 5.21 7.85 7.54
N PHE A 239 4.78 8.28 8.74
CA PHE A 239 3.46 7.95 9.28
C PHE A 239 2.33 8.51 8.40
N TRP A 240 2.40 9.80 8.07
CA TRP A 240 1.37 10.44 7.25
C TRP A 240 1.30 9.85 5.84
N LYS A 241 2.45 9.54 5.24
CA LYS A 241 2.50 8.89 3.92
C LYS A 241 1.92 7.48 3.96
N THR A 242 2.25 6.71 4.99
CA THR A 242 1.66 5.38 5.20
C THR A 242 0.14 5.47 5.32
N TRP A 243 -0.36 6.40 6.14
CA TRP A 243 -1.80 6.61 6.31
C TRP A 243 -2.48 7.05 5.02
N GLU A 244 -1.89 7.98 4.27
CA GLU A 244 -2.37 8.41 2.96
C GLU A 244 -2.52 7.23 1.99
N VAL A 245 -1.47 6.40 1.87
CA VAL A 245 -1.49 5.23 0.98
C VAL A 245 -2.51 4.20 1.43
N ILE A 246 -2.65 3.92 2.74
CA ILE A 246 -3.70 3.05 3.28
C ILE A 246 -5.08 3.57 2.88
N LYS A 247 -5.34 4.86 3.10
CA LYS A 247 -6.62 5.50 2.73
C LYS A 247 -6.90 5.38 1.24
N LEU A 248 -5.90 5.68 0.40
CA LEU A 248 -6.02 5.58 -1.06
C LEU A 248 -6.27 4.14 -1.52
N THR A 249 -5.59 3.16 -0.96
CA THR A 249 -5.80 1.74 -1.27
C THR A 249 -7.21 1.30 -0.89
N CYS A 250 -7.68 1.63 0.32
CA CYS A 250 -9.04 1.32 0.75
C CYS A 250 -10.09 1.98 -0.16
N LEU A 251 -9.90 3.25 -0.51
CA LEU A 251 -10.79 3.97 -1.43
C LEU A 251 -10.78 3.33 -2.83
N THR A 252 -9.61 2.94 -3.34
CA THR A 252 -9.48 2.26 -4.65
C THR A 252 -10.27 0.95 -4.66
N VAL A 253 -10.16 0.15 -3.60
CA VAL A 253 -10.93 -1.08 -3.45
C VAL A 253 -12.44 -0.78 -3.45
N ILE A 254 -12.90 0.21 -2.68
CA ILE A 254 -14.31 0.61 -2.66
C ILE A 254 -14.77 1.08 -4.04
N LYS A 255 -13.97 1.94 -4.70
CA LYS A 255 -14.28 2.47 -6.04
C LYS A 255 -14.28 1.40 -7.13
N LEU A 256 -13.49 0.34 -6.96
CA LEU A 256 -13.52 -0.83 -7.84
C LEU A 256 -14.87 -1.57 -7.71
N PHE A 257 -15.36 -1.80 -6.49
CA PHE A 257 -16.68 -2.40 -6.26
C PHE A 257 -17.82 -1.52 -6.77
N GLN A 258 -17.66 -0.19 -6.68
CA GLN A 258 -18.61 0.78 -7.23
C GLN A 258 -18.54 0.89 -8.78
N ARG A 259 -17.60 0.19 -9.42
CA ARG A 259 -17.33 0.25 -10.87
C ARG A 259 -16.91 1.64 -11.38
N VAL A 260 -16.46 2.51 -10.50
CA VAL A 260 -15.88 3.82 -10.86
C VAL A 260 -14.49 3.62 -11.42
N VAL A 261 -13.69 2.76 -10.78
CA VAL A 261 -12.37 2.35 -11.27
C VAL A 261 -12.55 1.14 -12.19
N PRO A 262 -12.14 1.22 -13.45
CA PRO A 262 -12.23 0.09 -14.38
C PRO A 262 -11.29 -1.04 -13.96
N ILE A 263 -11.72 -2.30 -14.08
CA ILE A 263 -10.88 -3.48 -13.79
C ILE A 263 -9.61 -3.50 -14.65
N LYS A 264 -9.64 -2.91 -15.85
CA LYS A 264 -8.47 -2.78 -16.73
C LYS A 264 -7.31 -1.97 -16.13
N THR A 265 -7.57 -1.14 -15.11
CA THR A 265 -6.52 -0.36 -14.45
C THR A 265 -5.74 -1.17 -13.42
N LEU A 266 -6.26 -2.34 -13.03
CA LEU A 266 -5.54 -3.22 -12.10
C LEU A 266 -4.28 -3.76 -12.76
N GLY A 267 -3.15 -3.51 -12.10
CA GLY A 267 -1.85 -4.06 -12.48
C GLY A 267 -1.59 -5.38 -11.78
N GLY A 268 -0.99 -6.31 -12.49
CA GLY A 268 -0.62 -7.63 -12.00
C GLY A 268 0.89 -7.81 -11.80
N PRO A 269 1.30 -9.07 -11.64
CA PRO A 269 2.71 -9.40 -11.40
C PRO A 269 3.66 -8.91 -12.49
N ILE A 270 3.20 -8.86 -13.75
CA ILE A 270 4.03 -8.42 -14.88
C ILE A 270 4.27 -6.92 -14.79
N LEU A 271 3.23 -6.12 -14.55
CA LEU A 271 3.36 -4.67 -14.36
C LEU A 271 4.24 -4.35 -13.15
N ILE A 272 4.05 -5.04 -12.03
CA ILE A 272 4.86 -4.83 -10.83
C ILE A 272 6.34 -5.16 -11.12
N SER A 273 6.61 -6.26 -11.85
CA SER A 273 7.98 -6.62 -12.26
C SER A 273 8.61 -5.55 -13.16
N GLN A 274 7.85 -5.00 -14.11
CA GLN A 274 8.32 -3.92 -14.98
C GLN A 274 8.66 -2.66 -14.18
N MET A 275 7.73 -2.20 -13.32
CA MET A 275 7.96 -1.03 -12.49
C MET A 275 9.15 -1.22 -11.54
N THR A 276 9.26 -2.41 -10.93
CA THR A 276 10.41 -2.74 -10.07
C THR A 276 11.72 -2.66 -10.84
N GLY A 277 11.75 -3.22 -12.06
CA GLY A 277 12.94 -3.20 -12.91
C GLY A 277 13.31 -1.78 -13.38
N GLN A 278 12.35 -0.96 -13.76
CA GLN A 278 12.57 0.43 -14.16
C GLN A 278 13.14 1.24 -13.00
N LEU A 279 12.51 1.18 -11.83
CA LEU A 279 12.98 1.89 -10.65
C LEU A 279 14.38 1.43 -10.21
N ALA A 280 14.67 0.12 -10.29
CA ALA A 280 16.00 -0.42 -9.98
C ALA A 280 17.09 0.09 -10.92
N GLN A 281 16.77 0.33 -12.19
CA GLN A 281 17.70 0.87 -13.18
C GLN A 281 17.91 2.38 -13.02
N GLU A 282 16.88 3.13 -12.60
CA GLU A 282 17.00 4.56 -12.35
C GLU A 282 17.79 4.82 -11.06
N ASN A 283 17.33 4.28 -9.93
CA ASN A 283 17.98 4.38 -8.64
C ASN A 283 17.38 3.37 -7.67
N LEU A 284 18.22 2.50 -7.09
CA LEU A 284 17.80 1.51 -6.09
C LEU A 284 17.05 2.14 -4.90
N LEU A 285 17.33 3.40 -4.58
CA LEU A 285 16.64 4.12 -3.52
C LEU A 285 15.13 4.24 -3.78
N TYR A 286 14.70 4.31 -5.04
CA TYR A 286 13.28 4.41 -5.41
C TYR A 286 12.50 3.10 -5.19
N LEU A 287 13.20 1.97 -5.05
CA LEU A 287 12.57 0.71 -4.67
C LEU A 287 12.00 0.76 -3.24
N ILE A 288 12.59 1.59 -2.36
CA ILE A 288 12.18 1.67 -0.97
C ILE A 288 10.73 2.13 -0.82
N PRO A 289 10.32 3.33 -1.31
CA PRO A 289 8.93 3.76 -1.21
C PRO A 289 7.99 2.89 -2.07
N PHE A 290 8.45 2.35 -3.20
CA PHE A 290 7.65 1.44 -4.02
C PHE A 290 7.32 0.14 -3.26
N MET A 291 8.31 -0.45 -2.57
CA MET A 291 8.11 -1.62 -1.72
C MET A 291 7.10 -1.33 -0.60
N ALA A 292 7.15 -0.12 0.01
CA ALA A 292 6.18 0.28 1.02
C ALA A 292 4.74 0.31 0.49
N VAL A 293 4.54 0.86 -0.71
CA VAL A 293 3.21 0.87 -1.37
C VAL A 293 2.71 -0.55 -1.62
N ILE A 294 3.54 -1.43 -2.17
CA ILE A 294 3.15 -2.82 -2.42
C ILE A 294 2.86 -3.54 -1.09
N SER A 295 3.65 -3.27 -0.04
CA SER A 295 3.44 -3.85 1.29
C SER A 295 2.07 -3.48 1.87
N ILE A 296 1.66 -2.20 1.74
CA ILE A 296 0.33 -1.75 2.16
C ILE A 296 -0.76 -2.46 1.35
N ASN A 297 -0.61 -2.51 0.03
CA ASN A 297 -1.58 -3.18 -0.84
C ASN A 297 -1.73 -4.65 -0.45
N LEU A 298 -0.62 -5.36 -0.24
CA LEU A 298 -0.64 -6.77 0.18
C LEU A 298 -1.32 -6.93 1.54
N GLY A 299 -0.99 -6.06 2.52
CA GLY A 299 -1.62 -6.08 3.84
C GLY A 299 -3.13 -5.85 3.79
N ILE A 300 -3.59 -4.84 3.02
CA ILE A 300 -5.01 -4.52 2.91
C ILE A 300 -5.76 -5.60 2.11
N LEU A 301 -5.19 -6.08 1.01
CA LEU A 301 -5.83 -7.13 0.20
C LEU A 301 -5.97 -8.43 0.99
N ASN A 302 -4.98 -8.81 1.81
CA ASN A 302 -5.08 -9.98 2.67
C ASN A 302 -6.11 -9.82 3.80
N LEU A 303 -6.48 -8.60 4.18
CA LEU A 303 -7.57 -8.35 5.13
C LEU A 303 -8.97 -8.35 4.48
N LEU A 304 -9.06 -8.48 3.15
CA LEU A 304 -10.37 -8.58 2.50
C LEU A 304 -11.11 -9.86 2.91
N PRO A 305 -12.46 -9.83 2.97
CA PRO A 305 -13.30 -10.95 3.37
C PRO A 305 -13.38 -12.07 2.32
N VAL A 306 -12.23 -12.53 1.84
CA VAL A 306 -12.13 -13.60 0.85
C VAL A 306 -11.62 -14.87 1.54
N PRO A 307 -12.36 -15.99 1.50
CA PRO A 307 -12.11 -17.17 2.35
C PRO A 307 -10.74 -17.85 2.24
N ILE A 308 -9.94 -17.52 1.25
CA ILE A 308 -8.57 -18.04 1.09
C ILE A 308 -7.50 -17.08 1.64
N LEU A 309 -7.89 -15.84 1.96
CA LEU A 309 -7.02 -14.82 2.54
C LEU A 309 -7.19 -14.78 4.06
N ASP A 310 -6.25 -14.13 4.76
CA ASP A 310 -6.31 -13.98 6.22
C ASP A 310 -7.61 -13.34 6.69
N GLY A 311 -8.10 -12.34 5.97
CA GLY A 311 -9.38 -11.68 6.27
C GLY A 311 -10.57 -12.63 6.23
N GLY A 312 -10.57 -13.62 5.34
CA GLY A 312 -11.58 -14.67 5.31
C GLY A 312 -11.51 -15.58 6.52
N LEU A 313 -10.31 -15.99 6.93
CA LEU A 313 -10.12 -16.80 8.13
C LEU A 313 -10.50 -16.00 9.40
N ILE A 314 -10.18 -14.70 9.45
CA ILE A 314 -10.62 -13.82 10.53
C ILE A 314 -12.15 -13.80 10.62
N ILE A 315 -12.86 -13.72 9.48
CA ILE A 315 -14.34 -13.77 9.48
C ILE A 315 -14.85 -15.10 10.04
N PHE A 316 -14.25 -16.24 9.67
CA PHE A 316 -14.65 -17.53 10.24
C PHE A 316 -14.45 -17.56 11.75
N LEU A 317 -13.35 -17.01 12.23
CA LEU A 317 -13.06 -16.90 13.67
C LEU A 317 -14.00 -15.91 14.39
N LEU A 318 -14.40 -14.83 13.75
CA LEU A 318 -15.41 -13.91 14.30
C LEU A 318 -16.78 -14.55 14.37
N ILE A 319 -17.18 -15.33 13.37
CA ILE A 319 -18.41 -16.12 13.40
C ILE A 319 -18.37 -17.14 14.57
N GLU A 320 -17.25 -17.84 14.73
CA GLU A 320 -17.03 -18.76 15.85
C GLU A 320 -17.14 -18.04 17.19
N LEU A 321 -16.56 -16.84 17.33
CA LEU A 321 -16.62 -16.04 18.56
C LEU A 321 -18.07 -15.67 18.94
N VAL A 322 -18.91 -15.39 17.93
CA VAL A 322 -20.32 -15.00 18.15
C VAL A 322 -21.21 -16.23 18.40
N ILE A 323 -21.01 -17.31 17.66
CA ILE A 323 -21.85 -18.52 17.73
C ILE A 323 -21.41 -19.45 18.86
N GLY A 324 -20.16 -19.32 19.34
CA GLY A 324 -19.58 -20.15 20.40
C GLY A 324 -19.10 -21.53 19.94
N LYS A 325 -19.12 -21.81 18.63
CA LYS A 325 -18.60 -23.05 18.02
C LYS A 325 -18.01 -22.78 16.64
N PRO A 326 -16.95 -23.53 16.26
CA PRO A 326 -16.33 -23.37 14.95
C PRO A 326 -17.31 -23.76 13.81
N LEU A 327 -17.09 -23.17 12.64
CA LEU A 327 -17.73 -23.62 11.41
C LEU A 327 -17.27 -25.05 11.08
N SER A 328 -18.18 -25.87 10.53
CA SER A 328 -17.81 -27.22 10.11
C SER A 328 -16.72 -27.20 9.04
N ILE A 329 -15.83 -28.19 9.04
CA ILE A 329 -14.74 -28.34 8.06
C ILE A 329 -15.29 -28.24 6.62
N LYS A 330 -16.40 -28.93 6.35
CA LYS A 330 -17.06 -28.89 5.05
C LYS A 330 -17.50 -27.49 4.62
N GLN A 331 -18.01 -26.67 5.55
CA GLN A 331 -18.38 -25.27 5.24
C GLN A 331 -17.15 -24.42 4.94
N GLN A 332 -16.07 -24.58 5.70
CA GLN A 332 -14.80 -23.89 5.46
C GLN A 332 -14.21 -24.29 4.11
N GLU A 333 -14.16 -25.57 3.76
CA GLU A 333 -13.68 -26.05 2.47
C GLU A 333 -14.48 -25.51 1.29
N ILE A 334 -15.82 -25.51 1.37
CA ILE A 334 -16.66 -24.96 0.29
C ILE A 334 -16.36 -23.47 0.09
N ALA A 335 -16.29 -22.71 1.19
CA ALA A 335 -15.98 -21.29 1.14
C ALA A 335 -14.58 -21.05 0.56
N GLN A 336 -13.57 -21.82 0.98
CA GLN A 336 -12.21 -21.74 0.44
C GLN A 336 -12.15 -22.07 -1.07
N LYS A 337 -12.89 -23.10 -1.53
CA LYS A 337 -12.97 -23.44 -2.97
C LYS A 337 -13.58 -22.27 -3.78
N ILE A 338 -14.63 -21.62 -3.25
CA ILE A 338 -15.22 -20.42 -3.87
C ILE A 338 -14.20 -19.28 -3.89
N GLY A 339 -13.53 -19.01 -2.76
CA GLY A 339 -12.49 -17.98 -2.65
C GLY A 339 -11.34 -18.22 -3.63
N LEU A 340 -10.88 -19.47 -3.76
CA LEU A 340 -9.85 -19.86 -4.71
C LEU A 340 -10.30 -19.61 -6.16
N PHE A 341 -11.52 -19.99 -6.51
CA PHE A 341 -12.07 -19.75 -7.84
C PHE A 341 -12.11 -18.25 -8.17
N LEU A 342 -12.58 -17.42 -7.23
CA LEU A 342 -12.61 -15.97 -7.42
C LEU A 342 -11.21 -15.39 -7.58
N LEU A 343 -10.25 -15.83 -6.76
CA LEU A 343 -8.85 -15.38 -6.83
C LEU A 343 -8.20 -15.76 -8.17
N VAL A 344 -8.36 -17.01 -8.62
CA VAL A 344 -7.81 -17.48 -9.90
C VAL A 344 -8.44 -16.73 -11.06
N THR A 345 -9.75 -16.47 -11.02
CA THR A 345 -10.44 -15.69 -12.05
C THR A 345 -9.92 -14.25 -12.10
N LEU A 346 -9.77 -13.60 -10.93
CA LEU A 346 -9.21 -12.25 -10.84
C LEU A 346 -7.77 -12.22 -11.38
N MET A 347 -6.94 -13.19 -11.00
CA MET A 347 -5.55 -13.30 -11.49
C MET A 347 -5.50 -13.47 -13.01
N ALA A 348 -6.39 -14.29 -13.58
CA ALA A 348 -6.47 -14.45 -15.04
C ALA A 348 -6.81 -13.13 -15.74
N VAL A 349 -7.77 -12.36 -15.21
CA VAL A 349 -8.15 -11.04 -15.75
C VAL A 349 -6.99 -10.05 -15.63
N VAL A 350 -6.32 -10.02 -14.48
CA VAL A 350 -5.20 -9.09 -14.24
C VAL A 350 -4.00 -9.42 -15.14
N ILE A 351 -3.68 -10.70 -15.32
CA ILE A 351 -2.62 -11.14 -16.25
C ILE A 351 -3.00 -10.79 -17.69
N PHE A 352 -4.26 -10.99 -18.08
CA PHE A 352 -4.74 -10.58 -19.40
C PHE A 352 -4.58 -9.06 -19.61
N ASN A 353 -4.91 -8.24 -18.60
CA ASN A 353 -4.70 -6.79 -18.65
C ASN A 353 -3.22 -6.44 -18.81
N ASP A 354 -2.34 -7.11 -18.03
CA ASP A 354 -0.89 -6.86 -18.13
C ASP A 354 -0.35 -7.20 -19.53
N VAL A 355 -0.76 -8.34 -20.10
CA VAL A 355 -0.35 -8.75 -21.44
C VAL A 355 -0.87 -7.79 -22.52
N THR A 356 -2.14 -7.37 -22.43
CA THR A 356 -2.67 -6.38 -23.41
C THR A 356 -1.94 -5.06 -23.34
N ARG A 357 -1.58 -4.60 -22.14
CA ARG A 357 -0.80 -3.37 -21.95
C ARG A 357 0.63 -3.46 -22.50
N LEU A 358 1.20 -4.66 -22.59
CA LEU A 358 2.51 -4.90 -23.21
C LEU A 358 2.46 -4.84 -24.75
N LEU A 359 1.28 -5.05 -25.33
CA LEU A 359 1.10 -5.11 -26.79
C LEU A 359 0.64 -3.75 -27.37
N GLU A 360 0.15 -2.84 -26.53
CA GLU A 360 -0.15 -1.45 -26.86
C GLU A 360 1.10 -0.57 -26.78
#